data_0961ab4a8377f783629b60b952f7d17b
#
_entry.id   0961ab4a8377f783629b60b952f7d17b
#
_cell.length_a   1.000
_cell.length_b   1.000
_cell.length_c   1.000
_cell.angle_alpha   90.00
_cell.angle_beta   90.00
_cell.angle_gamma   90.00
#
_symmetry.space_group_name_H-M   'P 1'
#
loop_
_entity.id
_entity.type
_entity.pdbx_description
1 polymer ?
#
loop_
_entity_poly.entity_id
_entity_poly.type
_entity_poly.pdbx_seq_one_letter_code
_entity_poly.pdbx_strand_id
1 'polypeptide(L)'
;MEAVTLTDVFKRYGRVEALRGVSLSVQSGELFGIIGPDGAGKTSLFRILATLLLADEGTATVCGLDTVKDYKAIRRRVGYMPGRFSLYQDLTVEENLNFFATVFHTTIEENYDLVRDIYRQIEPFRKRRAGALSGGMKRKLALSCALIHKPDVLFLDEPTTGVDPVSRKEFWEMLRRLKEQGITIIASTPIIDEARQCDRIAFIHEGMIQGIDTPDRILKKFADILCPAGLQHGKAENREDYVIEVDGLTKRFGNFTAVDHISFKVRQGEIFGFLGANGAGKTTAMRMLTGLSRPTGGKACVAGFDVATRPEEVKKNIGYMSQKFSLYEDLKVWENIRLFAGIYGIPEAEIAPRTDELLLRLGLERECDTLVKSLPLGWKQKLAFSVSIFHQPKIVFLDEPTGGVDPATRRQFWELIYQAADRGITVFVTTHFMDEAEYCDRISIMVDGVIRALDTPERLKQEFGAATMDDVFQQLARQAVRTAD
;
A
#
# COMPACT_ATOMS: atom_id res chain seq x y z
N MET A 1 19.94 20.59 19.02
CA MET A 1 21.12 20.28 18.19
C MET A 1 20.61 19.61 16.90
N GLU A 2 21.15 19.96 15.75
CA GLU A 2 20.73 19.36 14.49
C GLU A 2 21.28 17.93 14.36
N ALA A 3 20.39 16.97 14.17
CA ALA A 3 20.75 15.58 13.96
C ALA A 3 21.04 15.28 12.49
N VAL A 4 20.34 15.97 11.57
CA VAL A 4 20.54 15.83 10.14
C VAL A 4 20.45 17.20 9.49
N THR A 5 21.38 17.51 8.58
CA THR A 5 21.36 18.75 7.78
C THR A 5 21.73 18.43 6.34
N LEU A 6 20.94 18.95 5.41
CA LEU A 6 21.23 18.93 3.98
C LEU A 6 21.26 20.38 3.46
N THR A 7 22.22 20.67 2.59
CA THR A 7 22.36 21.97 1.95
C THR A 7 22.57 21.77 0.46
N ASP A 8 21.61 22.23 -0.33
CA ASP A 8 21.62 22.24 -1.80
C ASP A 8 22.03 20.89 -2.43
N VAL A 9 21.40 19.80 -1.93
CA VAL A 9 21.74 18.44 -2.38
C VAL A 9 21.07 18.12 -3.70
N PHE A 10 21.88 17.75 -4.70
CA PHE A 10 21.45 17.28 -6.00
C PHE A 10 21.76 15.80 -6.21
N LYS A 11 20.87 15.11 -6.95
CA LYS A 11 21.11 13.72 -7.39
C LYS A 11 20.48 13.45 -8.75
N ARG A 12 21.28 12.93 -9.68
CA ARG A 12 20.89 12.59 -11.05
C ARG A 12 21.09 11.11 -11.33
N TYR A 13 20.20 10.52 -12.10
CA TYR A 13 20.30 9.18 -12.66
C TYR A 13 20.14 9.30 -14.19
N GLY A 14 21.27 9.39 -14.89
CA GLY A 14 21.26 9.69 -16.32
C GLY A 14 20.57 11.03 -16.62
N ARG A 15 19.41 11.00 -17.27
CA ARG A 15 18.62 12.19 -17.60
C ARG A 15 17.61 12.60 -16.51
N VAL A 16 17.42 11.77 -15.49
CA VAL A 16 16.43 12.02 -14.43
C VAL A 16 17.10 12.72 -13.26
N GLU A 17 16.63 13.91 -12.93
CA GLU A 17 17.05 14.66 -11.73
C GLU A 17 16.15 14.24 -10.55
N ALA A 18 16.63 13.34 -9.72
CA ALA A 18 15.90 12.82 -8.58
C ALA A 18 15.86 13.77 -7.39
N LEU A 19 16.91 14.59 -7.20
CA LEU A 19 16.96 15.65 -6.19
C LEU A 19 17.52 16.93 -6.86
N ARG A 20 16.89 18.07 -6.56
CA ARG A 20 17.14 19.36 -7.18
C ARG A 20 17.34 20.45 -6.13
N GLY A 21 18.53 20.49 -5.49
CA GLY A 21 18.85 21.49 -4.47
C GLY A 21 18.05 21.29 -3.18
N VAL A 22 18.00 20.06 -2.66
CA VAL A 22 17.28 19.76 -1.41
C VAL A 22 18.04 20.30 -0.23
N SER A 23 17.38 21.17 0.55
CA SER A 23 17.88 21.73 1.82
C SER A 23 16.84 21.51 2.92
N LEU A 24 17.26 20.90 4.02
CA LEU A 24 16.42 20.71 5.22
C LEU A 24 17.28 20.44 6.46
N SER A 25 16.70 20.68 7.64
CA SER A 25 17.31 20.30 8.93
C SER A 25 16.30 19.59 9.83
N VAL A 26 16.80 18.58 10.57
CA VAL A 26 16.04 17.80 11.54
C VAL A 26 16.71 17.89 12.91
N GLN A 27 15.94 18.18 13.93
CA GLN A 27 16.44 18.33 15.30
C GLN A 27 16.65 16.97 15.99
N SER A 28 17.60 16.91 16.94
CA SER A 28 17.80 15.69 17.74
C SER A 28 16.56 15.36 18.57
N GLY A 29 16.15 14.09 18.58
CA GLY A 29 14.94 13.60 19.26
C GLY A 29 13.63 13.96 18.59
N GLU A 30 13.67 14.39 17.32
CA GLU A 30 12.48 14.70 16.53
C GLU A 30 11.98 13.47 15.77
N LEU A 31 10.67 13.32 15.65
CA LEU A 31 10.01 12.43 14.71
C LEU A 31 9.63 13.26 13.47
N PHE A 32 10.45 13.18 12.43
CA PHE A 32 10.32 13.98 11.21
C PHE A 32 9.79 13.16 10.04
N GLY A 33 8.75 13.66 9.38
CA GLY A 33 8.14 13.01 8.22
C GLY A 33 8.61 13.57 6.90
N ILE A 34 8.78 12.73 5.87
CA ILE A 34 8.98 13.14 4.49
C ILE A 34 7.84 12.59 3.65
N ILE A 35 6.98 13.48 3.17
CA ILE A 35 5.82 13.13 2.34
C ILE A 35 6.01 13.61 0.90
N GLY A 36 5.41 12.91 -0.04
CA GLY A 36 5.46 13.29 -1.46
C GLY A 36 5.15 12.11 -2.37
N PRO A 37 4.86 12.37 -3.65
CA PRO A 37 4.51 11.35 -4.63
C PRO A 37 5.65 10.36 -4.88
N ASP A 38 5.31 9.24 -5.52
CA ASP A 38 6.30 8.27 -5.98
C ASP A 38 7.22 8.91 -7.02
N GLY A 39 8.52 8.61 -6.91
CA GLY A 39 9.52 9.24 -7.77
C GLY A 39 9.96 10.65 -7.33
N ALA A 40 9.37 11.26 -6.29
CA ALA A 40 9.76 12.59 -5.80
C ALA A 40 11.17 12.67 -5.22
N GLY A 41 11.89 11.55 -5.09
CA GLY A 41 13.28 11.53 -4.61
C GLY A 41 13.45 11.05 -3.16
N LYS A 42 12.37 10.70 -2.42
CA LYS A 42 12.42 10.25 -1.01
C LYS A 42 13.48 9.19 -0.74
N THR A 43 13.43 8.08 -1.46
CA THR A 43 14.40 6.97 -1.30
C THR A 43 15.84 7.38 -1.65
N SER A 44 16.05 8.26 -2.64
CA SER A 44 17.39 8.78 -2.97
C SER A 44 17.96 9.60 -1.83
N LEU A 45 17.11 10.42 -1.21
CA LEU A 45 17.45 11.21 -0.03
C LEU A 45 17.86 10.33 1.15
N PHE A 46 17.05 9.31 1.49
CA PHE A 46 17.37 8.38 2.57
C PHE A 46 18.67 7.61 2.31
N ARG A 47 18.93 7.19 1.07
CA ARG A 47 20.19 6.51 0.72
C ARG A 47 21.42 7.41 0.85
N ILE A 48 21.31 8.71 0.55
CA ILE A 48 22.40 9.67 0.78
C ILE A 48 22.66 9.81 2.27
N LEU A 49 21.63 10.01 3.08
CA LEU A 49 21.73 10.14 4.53
C LEU A 49 22.25 8.87 5.21
N ALA A 50 21.85 7.69 4.73
CA ALA A 50 22.35 6.40 5.20
C ALA A 50 23.73 6.02 4.61
N THR A 51 24.38 6.94 3.86
CA THR A 51 25.69 6.76 3.22
C THR A 51 25.76 5.61 2.20
N LEU A 52 24.62 5.25 1.61
CA LEU A 52 24.52 4.19 0.60
C LEU A 52 24.58 4.76 -0.83
N LEU A 53 24.49 6.08 -0.97
CA LEU A 53 24.50 6.79 -2.23
C LEU A 53 25.24 8.13 -2.04
N LEU A 54 26.01 8.53 -3.03
CA LEU A 54 26.67 9.83 -3.04
C LEU A 54 25.75 10.87 -3.68
N ALA A 55 25.69 12.07 -3.09
CA ALA A 55 25.14 13.23 -3.76
C ALA A 55 26.07 13.64 -4.93
N ASP A 56 25.48 14.24 -5.97
CA ASP A 56 26.27 14.76 -7.09
C ASP A 56 26.78 16.17 -6.78
N GLU A 57 26.01 16.97 -6.04
CA GLU A 57 26.34 18.32 -5.57
C GLU A 57 25.69 18.55 -4.19
N GLY A 58 26.18 19.57 -3.47
CA GLY A 58 25.70 19.94 -2.14
C GLY A 58 26.38 19.15 -1.02
N THR A 59 25.90 19.33 0.20
CA THR A 59 26.46 18.69 1.40
C THR A 59 25.35 18.08 2.26
N ALA A 60 25.67 16.97 2.91
CA ALA A 60 24.78 16.32 3.86
C ALA A 60 25.58 15.89 5.09
N THR A 61 25.01 16.14 6.28
CA THR A 61 25.61 15.73 7.56
C THR A 61 24.58 14.96 8.40
N VAL A 62 25.07 13.97 9.14
CA VAL A 62 24.30 13.19 10.11
C VAL A 62 25.06 13.16 11.42
N CYS A 63 24.41 13.56 12.52
CA CYS A 63 25.07 13.72 13.83
C CYS A 63 26.32 14.60 13.78
N GLY A 64 26.32 15.65 12.93
CA GLY A 64 27.46 16.53 12.72
C GLY A 64 28.60 15.94 11.88
N LEU A 65 28.45 14.74 11.34
CA LEU A 65 29.42 13.99 10.52
C LEU A 65 29.06 14.13 9.04
N ASP A 66 30.06 14.31 8.18
CA ASP A 66 29.88 14.42 6.73
C ASP A 66 29.59 13.05 6.09
N THR A 67 28.51 12.95 5.29
CA THR A 67 28.05 11.67 4.72
C THR A 67 29.06 11.02 3.76
N VAL A 68 30.01 11.78 3.23
CA VAL A 68 31.04 11.28 2.32
C VAL A 68 32.33 10.94 3.07
N LYS A 69 32.82 11.86 3.92
CA LYS A 69 34.10 11.70 4.62
C LYS A 69 34.00 10.73 5.80
N ASP A 70 32.90 10.84 6.56
CA ASP A 70 32.74 10.15 7.85
C ASP A 70 31.78 8.95 7.77
N TYR A 71 31.53 8.40 6.57
CA TYR A 71 30.51 7.36 6.33
C TYR A 71 30.61 6.15 7.26
N LYS A 72 31.82 5.73 7.65
CA LYS A 72 32.01 4.60 8.57
C LYS A 72 31.51 4.90 9.98
N ALA A 73 31.74 6.14 10.46
CA ALA A 73 31.27 6.59 11.76
C ALA A 73 29.74 6.76 11.75
N ILE A 74 29.17 7.31 10.69
CA ILE A 74 27.72 7.46 10.50
C ILE A 74 27.03 6.09 10.54
N ARG A 75 27.53 5.08 9.80
CA ARG A 75 26.92 3.73 9.73
C ARG A 75 26.85 3.03 11.10
N ARG A 76 27.68 3.41 12.07
CA ARG A 76 27.62 2.88 13.44
C ARG A 76 26.56 3.57 14.31
N ARG A 77 26.11 4.75 13.89
CA ARG A 77 25.21 5.61 14.65
C ARG A 77 23.80 5.69 14.03
N VAL A 78 23.59 5.09 12.85
CA VAL A 78 22.32 5.15 12.15
C VAL A 78 21.73 3.76 11.95
N GLY A 79 20.42 3.64 12.15
CA GLY A 79 19.62 2.52 11.69
C GLY A 79 18.93 2.87 10.37
N TYR A 80 18.87 1.93 9.43
CA TYR A 80 18.16 2.14 8.17
C TYR A 80 17.25 0.96 7.84
N MET A 81 15.98 1.27 7.65
CA MET A 81 14.96 0.33 7.20
C MET A 81 14.48 0.74 5.80
N PRO A 82 14.87 0.05 4.73
CA PRO A 82 14.42 0.34 3.37
C PRO A 82 12.97 -0.08 3.16
N GLY A 83 12.28 0.57 2.20
CA GLY A 83 10.88 0.30 1.88
C GLY A 83 10.61 -1.13 1.41
N ARG A 84 11.56 -1.78 0.74
CA ARG A 84 11.49 -3.21 0.41
C ARG A 84 12.09 -4.05 1.54
N PHE A 85 11.46 -5.20 1.82
CA PHE A 85 11.97 -6.13 2.82
C PHE A 85 13.38 -6.61 2.41
N SER A 86 14.38 -6.27 3.21
CA SER A 86 15.81 -6.45 2.92
C SER A 86 16.51 -7.50 3.78
N LEU A 87 15.77 -8.15 4.68
CA LEU A 87 16.33 -9.18 5.54
C LEU A 87 16.44 -10.54 4.83
N TYR A 88 17.28 -11.41 5.37
CA TYR A 88 17.49 -12.76 4.84
C TYR A 88 16.26 -13.62 5.06
N GLN A 89 15.53 -13.92 3.99
CA GLN A 89 14.24 -14.63 4.05
C GLN A 89 14.38 -16.09 4.49
N ASP A 90 15.54 -16.72 4.20
CA ASP A 90 15.84 -18.11 4.54
C ASP A 90 16.32 -18.27 5.97
N LEU A 91 16.79 -17.20 6.61
CA LEU A 91 17.15 -17.19 8.01
C LEU A 91 15.90 -17.04 8.89
N THR A 92 15.97 -17.60 10.09
CA THR A 92 14.94 -17.42 11.13
C THR A 92 14.94 -15.99 11.67
N VAL A 93 13.95 -15.65 12.48
CA VAL A 93 13.87 -14.36 13.18
C VAL A 93 15.10 -14.14 14.04
N GLU A 94 15.49 -15.16 14.84
CA GLU A 94 16.63 -15.11 15.75
C GLU A 94 17.97 -15.02 15.00
N GLU A 95 18.15 -15.77 13.91
CA GLU A 95 19.34 -15.71 13.07
C GLU A 95 19.52 -14.35 12.38
N ASN A 96 18.44 -13.72 11.90
CA ASN A 96 18.50 -12.35 11.36
C ASN A 96 18.98 -11.36 12.42
N LEU A 97 18.38 -11.39 13.63
CA LEU A 97 18.82 -10.49 14.72
C LEU A 97 20.26 -10.70 15.13
N ASN A 98 20.69 -11.96 15.31
CA ASN A 98 22.08 -12.30 15.65
C ASN A 98 23.07 -11.87 14.55
N PHE A 99 22.69 -12.00 13.29
CA PHE A 99 23.49 -11.52 12.17
C PHE A 99 23.77 -10.02 12.28
N PHE A 100 22.72 -9.21 12.46
CA PHE A 100 22.89 -7.75 12.59
C PHE A 100 23.62 -7.38 13.89
N ALA A 101 23.33 -8.03 15.01
CA ALA A 101 24.07 -7.83 16.26
C ALA A 101 25.57 -8.08 16.07
N THR A 102 25.94 -9.18 15.40
CA THR A 102 27.34 -9.50 15.10
C THR A 102 27.99 -8.46 14.19
N VAL A 103 27.31 -8.00 13.15
CA VAL A 103 27.81 -6.96 12.22
C VAL A 103 28.15 -5.66 12.97
N PHE A 104 27.35 -5.32 13.97
CA PHE A 104 27.54 -4.11 14.77
C PHE A 104 28.35 -4.34 16.07
N HIS A 105 28.93 -5.53 16.26
CA HIS A 105 29.74 -5.89 17.43
C HIS A 105 28.98 -5.74 18.77
N THR A 106 27.73 -6.16 18.81
CA THR A 106 26.87 -6.21 20.01
C THR A 106 26.15 -7.55 20.10
N THR A 107 25.36 -7.75 21.13
CA THR A 107 24.50 -8.94 21.30
C THR A 107 23.03 -8.53 21.44
N ILE A 108 22.13 -9.51 21.30
CA ILE A 108 20.68 -9.26 21.51
C ILE A 108 20.47 -8.88 22.99
N GLU A 109 21.16 -9.57 23.90
CA GLU A 109 21.04 -9.39 25.36
C GLU A 109 21.44 -7.97 25.81
N GLU A 110 22.54 -7.44 25.25
CA GLU A 110 23.03 -6.08 25.59
C GLU A 110 22.02 -4.98 25.28
N ASN A 111 21.26 -5.11 24.21
CA ASN A 111 20.32 -4.11 23.72
C ASN A 111 18.85 -4.59 23.73
N TYR A 112 18.57 -5.69 24.47
CA TYR A 112 17.23 -6.28 24.53
C TYR A 112 16.15 -5.26 24.97
N ASP A 113 16.46 -4.44 25.95
CA ASP A 113 15.50 -3.46 26.49
C ASP A 113 15.03 -2.47 25.42
N LEU A 114 15.87 -2.07 24.48
CA LEU A 114 15.52 -1.17 23.38
C LEU A 114 14.55 -1.82 22.39
N VAL A 115 14.76 -3.10 22.07
CA VAL A 115 13.97 -3.83 21.10
C VAL A 115 12.84 -4.64 21.75
N ARG A 116 12.78 -4.75 23.06
CA ARG A 116 11.89 -5.64 23.83
C ARG A 116 10.43 -5.53 23.43
N ASP A 117 9.89 -4.34 23.37
CA ASP A 117 8.45 -4.12 23.10
C ASP A 117 8.07 -4.54 21.67
N ILE A 118 9.04 -4.45 20.74
CA ILE A 118 8.88 -4.86 19.35
C ILE A 118 9.12 -6.37 19.23
N TYR A 119 10.23 -6.84 19.82
CA TYR A 119 10.69 -8.22 19.70
C TYR A 119 9.75 -9.22 20.38
N ARG A 120 9.21 -8.93 21.56
CA ARG A 120 8.24 -9.78 22.28
C ARG A 120 7.07 -10.22 21.41
N GLN A 121 6.65 -9.40 20.47
CA GLN A 121 5.53 -9.73 19.58
C GLN A 121 5.90 -10.74 18.51
N ILE A 122 7.19 -10.86 18.17
CA ILE A 122 7.72 -11.82 17.18
C ILE A 122 8.56 -12.94 17.82
N GLU A 123 8.93 -12.80 19.06
CA GLU A 123 9.74 -13.78 19.83
C GLU A 123 9.14 -15.20 19.87
N PRO A 124 7.80 -15.39 20.00
CA PRO A 124 7.18 -16.71 19.89
C PRO A 124 7.49 -17.43 18.57
N PHE A 125 7.83 -16.65 17.54
CA PHE A 125 8.15 -17.13 16.18
C PHE A 125 9.66 -17.13 15.89
N ARG A 126 10.52 -16.99 16.90
CA ARG A 126 11.96 -16.82 16.73
C ARG A 126 12.64 -17.87 15.84
N LYS A 127 12.14 -19.11 15.84
CA LYS A 127 12.64 -20.22 15.02
C LYS A 127 11.99 -20.28 13.62
N ARG A 128 11.02 -19.41 13.31
CA ARG A 128 10.38 -19.34 12.00
C ARG A 128 11.24 -18.56 11.02
N ARG A 129 11.34 -19.03 9.77
CA ARG A 129 12.03 -18.31 8.70
C ARG A 129 11.34 -16.97 8.43
N ALA A 130 12.13 -15.92 8.21
CA ALA A 130 11.62 -14.56 7.95
C ALA A 130 10.73 -14.52 6.72
N GLY A 131 11.00 -15.34 5.71
CA GLY A 131 10.13 -15.45 4.52
C GLY A 131 8.71 -15.90 4.81
N ALA A 132 8.49 -16.69 5.88
CA ALA A 132 7.19 -17.23 6.28
C ALA A 132 6.41 -16.34 7.28
N LEU A 133 6.93 -15.15 7.62
CA LEU A 133 6.26 -14.19 8.49
C LEU A 133 5.20 -13.38 7.72
N SER A 134 4.18 -12.89 8.45
CA SER A 134 3.24 -11.90 7.91
C SER A 134 3.95 -10.56 7.60
N GLY A 135 3.32 -9.70 6.80
CA GLY A 135 3.87 -8.37 6.45
C GLY A 135 4.21 -7.53 7.68
N GLY A 136 3.30 -7.44 8.65
CA GLY A 136 3.52 -6.71 9.90
C GLY A 136 4.65 -7.31 10.74
N MET A 137 4.75 -8.64 10.85
CA MET A 137 5.85 -9.30 11.56
C MET A 137 7.20 -9.07 10.87
N LYS A 138 7.24 -9.08 9.53
CA LYS A 138 8.44 -8.74 8.76
C LYS A 138 8.92 -7.33 9.04
N ARG A 139 7.99 -6.36 9.15
CA ARG A 139 8.31 -4.97 9.48
C ARG A 139 8.84 -4.83 10.92
N LYS A 140 8.23 -5.52 11.88
CA LYS A 140 8.70 -5.56 13.28
C LYS A 140 10.11 -6.16 13.36
N LEU A 141 10.40 -7.23 12.64
CA LEU A 141 11.75 -7.82 12.57
C LEU A 141 12.75 -6.84 11.95
N ALA A 142 12.40 -6.19 10.84
CA ALA A 142 13.28 -5.22 10.18
C ALA A 142 13.60 -4.03 11.10
N LEU A 143 12.61 -3.52 11.82
CA LEU A 143 12.81 -2.46 12.81
C LEU A 143 13.71 -2.91 13.96
N SER A 144 13.49 -4.12 14.51
CA SER A 144 14.34 -4.69 15.56
C SER A 144 15.81 -4.82 15.11
N CYS A 145 16.03 -5.28 13.86
CA CYS A 145 17.39 -5.37 13.29
C CYS A 145 18.04 -3.98 13.10
N ALA A 146 17.25 -2.97 12.69
CA ALA A 146 17.75 -1.60 12.52
C ALA A 146 18.07 -0.90 13.87
N LEU A 147 17.49 -1.38 14.96
CA LEU A 147 17.65 -0.82 16.31
C LEU A 147 18.69 -1.55 17.16
N ILE A 148 19.11 -2.78 16.78
CA ILE A 148 19.89 -3.69 17.64
C ILE A 148 21.20 -3.08 18.13
N HIS A 149 21.77 -2.12 17.42
CA HIS A 149 23.02 -1.45 17.76
C HIS A 149 22.84 -0.08 18.43
N LYS A 150 21.61 0.25 18.86
CA LYS A 150 21.25 1.49 19.55
C LYS A 150 21.62 2.76 18.77
N PRO A 151 21.04 2.99 17.59
CA PRO A 151 21.36 4.13 16.75
C PRO A 151 20.91 5.46 17.37
N ASP A 152 21.62 6.56 17.05
CA ASP A 152 21.19 7.92 17.39
C ASP A 152 20.08 8.43 16.44
N VAL A 153 20.15 7.98 15.18
CA VAL A 153 19.20 8.35 14.12
C VAL A 153 18.67 7.11 13.41
N LEU A 154 17.37 7.04 13.23
CA LEU A 154 16.69 5.96 12.55
C LEU A 154 16.04 6.49 11.26
N PHE A 155 16.45 5.96 10.12
CA PHE A 155 15.86 6.24 8.80
C PHE A 155 14.90 5.12 8.40
N LEU A 156 13.64 5.48 8.13
CA LEU A 156 12.58 4.54 7.77
C LEU A 156 11.97 4.93 6.43
N ASP A 157 12.24 4.15 5.39
CA ASP A 157 11.72 4.40 4.06
C ASP A 157 10.42 3.59 3.86
N GLU A 158 9.27 4.28 3.93
CA GLU A 158 7.93 3.71 3.82
C GLU A 158 7.70 2.46 4.72
N PRO A 159 7.90 2.59 6.05
CA PRO A 159 7.99 1.44 6.94
C PRO A 159 6.70 0.62 7.05
N THR A 160 5.55 1.19 6.74
CA THR A 160 4.23 0.58 6.93
C THR A 160 3.48 0.30 5.63
N THR A 161 4.13 0.49 4.47
CA THR A 161 3.53 0.18 3.17
C THR A 161 3.14 -1.30 3.10
N GLY A 162 1.86 -1.58 2.78
CA GLY A 162 1.29 -2.94 2.74
C GLY A 162 0.99 -3.56 4.12
N VAL A 163 0.97 -2.76 5.18
CA VAL A 163 0.59 -3.18 6.53
C VAL A 163 -0.86 -2.75 6.80
N ASP A 164 -1.63 -3.63 7.44
CA ASP A 164 -3.03 -3.34 7.81
C ASP A 164 -3.13 -2.19 8.84
N PRO A 165 -4.30 -1.52 8.96
CA PRO A 165 -4.46 -0.33 9.79
C PRO A 165 -4.13 -0.55 11.27
N VAL A 166 -4.47 -1.71 11.84
CA VAL A 166 -4.22 -2.00 13.27
C VAL A 166 -2.73 -2.15 13.51
N SER A 167 -2.06 -2.99 12.72
CA SER A 167 -0.59 -3.18 12.80
C SER A 167 0.18 -1.89 12.49
N ARG A 168 -0.36 -1.03 11.62
CA ARG A 168 0.21 0.28 11.28
C ARG A 168 0.17 1.21 12.49
N LYS A 169 -0.98 1.32 13.16
CA LYS A 169 -1.11 2.15 14.37
C LYS A 169 -0.14 1.71 15.46
N GLU A 170 -0.06 0.39 15.74
CA GLU A 170 0.89 -0.15 16.71
C GLU A 170 2.35 0.21 16.33
N PHE A 171 2.69 0.16 15.04
CA PHE A 171 4.03 0.51 14.57
C PHE A 171 4.37 1.99 14.84
N TRP A 172 3.45 2.91 14.56
CA TRP A 172 3.66 4.33 14.84
C TRP A 172 3.68 4.65 16.35
N GLU A 173 2.90 3.95 17.17
CA GLU A 173 2.98 4.05 18.63
C GLU A 173 4.36 3.60 19.14
N MET A 174 4.94 2.54 18.54
CA MET A 174 6.32 2.14 18.87
C MET A 174 7.33 3.22 18.49
N LEU A 175 7.21 3.85 17.32
CA LEU A 175 8.09 4.94 16.91
C LEU A 175 8.06 6.12 17.90
N ARG A 176 6.89 6.48 18.41
CA ARG A 176 6.79 7.53 19.44
C ARG A 176 7.53 7.16 20.70
N ARG A 177 7.41 5.92 21.18
CA ARG A 177 8.17 5.45 22.36
C ARG A 177 9.68 5.50 22.12
N LEU A 178 10.15 5.14 20.95
CA LEU A 178 11.58 5.24 20.58
C LEU A 178 12.06 6.69 20.57
N LYS A 179 11.22 7.63 20.07
CA LYS A 179 11.48 9.07 20.15
C LYS A 179 11.60 9.53 21.61
N GLU A 180 10.68 9.10 22.51
CA GLU A 180 10.71 9.43 23.93
C GLU A 180 11.99 8.93 24.62
N GLN A 181 12.62 7.87 24.07
CA GLN A 181 13.92 7.37 24.50
C GLN A 181 15.12 8.17 23.91
N GLY A 182 14.86 9.24 23.15
CA GLY A 182 15.84 10.15 22.61
C GLY A 182 16.34 9.82 21.21
N ILE A 183 15.78 8.80 20.53
CA ILE A 183 16.16 8.45 19.14
C ILE A 183 15.52 9.46 18.19
N THR A 184 16.33 10.03 17.29
CA THR A 184 15.83 10.85 16.20
C THR A 184 15.31 9.94 15.10
N ILE A 185 14.08 10.18 14.63
CA ILE A 185 13.43 9.32 13.63
C ILE A 185 13.06 10.14 12.41
N ILE A 186 13.49 9.69 11.23
CA ILE A 186 13.09 10.28 9.95
C ILE A 186 12.39 9.20 9.15
N ALA A 187 11.09 9.40 8.88
CA ALA A 187 10.27 8.43 8.18
C ALA A 187 9.67 9.02 6.90
N SER A 188 9.78 8.30 5.78
CA SER A 188 8.96 8.61 4.61
C SER A 188 7.63 7.87 4.67
N THR A 189 6.56 8.51 4.24
CA THR A 189 5.25 7.88 4.11
C THR A 189 4.43 8.54 3.01
N PRO A 190 3.67 7.74 2.23
CA PRO A 190 2.65 8.26 1.34
C PRO A 190 1.29 8.42 2.05
N ILE A 191 1.18 8.10 3.35
CA ILE A 191 -0.10 8.05 4.08
C ILE A 191 -0.22 9.28 4.97
N ILE A 192 -1.29 10.06 4.77
CA ILE A 192 -1.52 11.33 5.45
C ILE A 192 -1.67 11.15 6.96
N ASP A 193 -2.41 10.13 7.41
CA ASP A 193 -2.63 9.88 8.83
C ASP A 193 -1.34 9.50 9.57
N GLU A 194 -0.39 8.89 8.86
CA GLU A 194 0.95 8.65 9.38
C GLU A 194 1.76 9.95 9.49
N ALA A 195 1.67 10.81 8.47
CA ALA A 195 2.33 12.11 8.48
C ALA A 195 1.88 12.97 9.67
N ARG A 196 0.61 12.85 10.08
CA ARG A 196 0.07 13.53 11.29
C ARG A 196 0.67 13.06 12.61
N GLN A 197 1.36 11.91 12.62
CA GLN A 197 2.05 11.40 13.80
C GLN A 197 3.42 12.06 14.02
N CYS A 198 3.93 12.77 13.01
CA CYS A 198 5.23 13.43 13.04
C CYS A 198 5.14 14.81 13.71
N ASP A 199 6.25 15.28 14.28
CA ASP A 199 6.33 16.64 14.86
C ASP A 199 6.34 17.71 13.77
N ARG A 200 7.15 17.49 12.74
CA ARG A 200 7.19 18.29 11.50
C ARG A 200 7.29 17.36 10.30
N ILE A 201 6.84 17.87 9.17
CA ILE A 201 6.96 17.16 7.89
C ILE A 201 7.54 18.07 6.81
N ALA A 202 8.31 17.46 5.91
CA ALA A 202 8.73 18.05 4.65
C ALA A 202 7.89 17.49 3.51
N PHE A 203 7.30 18.36 2.70
CA PHE A 203 6.68 17.95 1.45
C PHE A 203 7.68 18.07 0.31
N ILE A 204 8.03 16.93 -0.31
CA ILE A 204 8.91 16.85 -1.46
C ILE A 204 8.11 16.56 -2.73
N HIS A 205 8.33 17.34 -3.78
CA HIS A 205 7.67 17.18 -5.07
C HIS A 205 8.69 17.48 -6.17
N GLU A 206 8.77 16.63 -7.20
CA GLU A 206 9.72 16.75 -8.32
C GLU A 206 11.18 17.00 -7.90
N GLY A 207 11.62 16.33 -6.85
CA GLY A 207 12.99 16.44 -6.35
C GLY A 207 13.29 17.69 -5.51
N MET A 208 12.30 18.53 -5.19
CA MET A 208 12.45 19.76 -4.42
C MET A 208 11.58 19.76 -3.16
N ILE A 209 12.08 20.36 -2.08
CA ILE A 209 11.27 20.61 -0.88
C ILE A 209 10.36 21.81 -1.14
N GLN A 210 9.05 21.57 -1.11
CA GLN A 210 8.01 22.60 -1.30
C GLN A 210 7.65 23.33 -0.01
N GLY A 211 7.91 22.71 1.13
CA GLY A 211 7.68 23.30 2.45
C GLY A 211 8.01 22.33 3.58
N ILE A 212 8.33 22.91 4.75
CA ILE A 212 8.58 22.21 6.01
C ILE A 212 7.81 22.94 7.09
N ASP A 213 6.90 22.27 7.77
CA ASP A 213 6.13 22.81 8.89
C ASP A 213 5.46 21.66 9.65
N THR A 214 4.59 21.97 10.61
CA THR A 214 3.71 21.02 11.26
C THR A 214 2.81 20.32 10.24
N PRO A 215 2.41 19.06 10.50
CA PRO A 215 1.56 18.30 9.57
C PRO A 215 0.33 19.07 9.10
N ASP A 216 -0.44 19.66 10.04
CA ASP A 216 -1.68 20.36 9.70
C ASP A 216 -1.47 21.54 8.77
N ARG A 217 -0.37 22.29 8.93
CA ARG A 217 -0.05 23.43 8.06
C ARG A 217 0.33 22.97 6.65
N ILE A 218 1.18 21.94 6.55
CA ILE A 218 1.58 21.41 5.25
C ILE A 218 0.39 20.77 4.53
N LEU A 219 -0.41 19.94 5.23
CA LEU A 219 -1.58 19.29 4.65
C LEU A 219 -2.63 20.31 4.19
N LYS A 220 -2.82 21.41 4.93
CA LYS A 220 -3.71 22.50 4.51
C LYS A 220 -3.15 23.28 3.32
N LYS A 221 -1.86 23.61 3.34
CA LYS A 221 -1.20 24.39 2.27
C LYS A 221 -1.17 23.65 0.94
N PHE A 222 -0.99 22.36 0.96
CA PHE A 222 -0.86 21.50 -0.23
C PHE A 222 -2.04 20.54 -0.38
N ALA A 223 -3.21 20.90 0.16
CA ALA A 223 -4.42 20.07 0.11
C ALA A 223 -4.78 19.66 -1.32
N ASP A 224 -4.67 20.58 -2.27
CA ASP A 224 -4.99 20.31 -3.69
C ASP A 224 -4.09 19.24 -4.33
N ILE A 225 -2.89 19.05 -3.81
CA ILE A 225 -1.94 18.04 -4.30
C ILE A 225 -2.06 16.75 -3.48
N LEU A 226 -2.20 16.87 -2.15
CA LEU A 226 -2.16 15.75 -1.21
C LEU A 226 -3.55 15.14 -0.93
N CYS A 227 -4.58 15.99 -0.85
CA CYS A 227 -5.97 15.63 -0.53
C CYS A 227 -6.94 16.45 -1.39
N PRO A 228 -6.92 16.33 -2.69
CA PRO A 228 -7.82 17.12 -3.51
C PRO A 228 -9.28 16.71 -3.25
N ALA A 229 -10.11 17.69 -2.90
CA ALA A 229 -11.51 17.49 -2.55
C ALA A 229 -12.37 17.03 -3.74
N GLY A 230 -13.34 16.14 -3.45
CA GLY A 230 -14.57 15.98 -4.25
C GLY A 230 -14.44 15.22 -5.56
N LEU A 231 -13.96 13.97 -5.52
CA LEU A 231 -14.36 13.03 -6.57
C LEU A 231 -15.86 12.74 -6.38
N GLN A 232 -16.69 13.03 -7.37
CA GLN A 232 -18.09 12.68 -7.38
C GLN A 232 -18.40 11.91 -8.67
N HIS A 233 -19.09 10.81 -8.54
CA HIS A 233 -19.71 10.12 -9.67
C HIS A 233 -21.24 10.03 -9.46
N GLY A 234 -21.99 9.77 -10.53
CA GLY A 234 -23.44 9.64 -10.45
C GLY A 234 -23.81 8.40 -9.62
N LYS A 235 -24.34 8.60 -8.40
CA LYS A 235 -24.72 7.50 -7.51
C LYS A 235 -25.70 6.54 -8.18
N ALA A 236 -25.44 5.24 -8.05
CA ALA A 236 -26.27 4.15 -8.59
C ALA A 236 -27.59 3.92 -7.81
N GLU A 237 -28.15 4.96 -7.17
CA GLU A 237 -29.24 4.83 -6.17
C GLU A 237 -30.57 4.23 -6.67
N ASN A 238 -30.81 4.15 -7.99
CA ASN A 238 -32.10 3.75 -8.55
C ASN A 238 -32.10 2.53 -9.49
N ARG A 239 -31.06 1.69 -9.45
CA ARG A 239 -31.05 0.47 -10.28
C ARG A 239 -31.43 -0.74 -9.43
N GLU A 240 -32.50 -1.44 -9.79
CA GLU A 240 -32.97 -2.66 -9.11
C GLU A 240 -32.23 -3.93 -9.55
N ASP A 241 -31.39 -3.86 -10.58
CA ASP A 241 -30.67 -5.01 -11.13
C ASP A 241 -29.40 -5.31 -10.33
N TYR A 242 -29.37 -6.48 -9.72
CA TYR A 242 -28.18 -7.00 -9.04
C TYR A 242 -27.30 -7.80 -10.02
N VAL A 243 -26.01 -7.48 -10.06
CA VAL A 243 -25.02 -8.17 -10.90
C VAL A 243 -24.13 -9.14 -10.09
N ILE A 244 -24.12 -8.98 -8.76
CA ILE A 244 -23.52 -9.93 -7.82
C ILE A 244 -24.57 -10.22 -6.75
N GLU A 245 -24.88 -11.51 -6.55
CA GLU A 245 -25.74 -11.98 -5.46
C GLU A 245 -25.03 -13.12 -4.73
N VAL A 246 -24.88 -12.97 -3.42
CA VAL A 246 -24.17 -13.90 -2.54
C VAL A 246 -25.06 -14.29 -1.39
N ASP A 247 -25.21 -15.59 -1.15
CA ASP A 247 -26.02 -16.14 -0.08
C ASP A 247 -25.28 -17.27 0.65
N GLY A 248 -24.94 -17.03 1.92
CA GLY A 248 -24.28 -17.98 2.82
C GLY A 248 -22.94 -18.49 2.30
N LEU A 249 -22.21 -17.71 1.48
CA LEU A 249 -20.98 -18.16 0.82
C LEU A 249 -19.91 -18.53 1.84
N THR A 250 -19.38 -19.74 1.73
CA THR A 250 -18.44 -20.30 2.71
C THR A 250 -17.24 -20.92 2.02
N LYS A 251 -16.04 -20.72 2.61
CA LYS A 251 -14.80 -21.40 2.21
C LYS A 251 -14.03 -21.94 3.40
N ARG A 252 -13.80 -23.27 3.38
CA ARG A 252 -13.01 -23.99 4.38
C ARG A 252 -11.76 -24.59 3.74
N PHE A 253 -10.66 -24.57 4.49
CA PHE A 253 -9.39 -25.25 4.18
C PHE A 253 -9.06 -26.18 5.35
N GLY A 254 -9.42 -27.46 5.23
CA GLY A 254 -9.38 -28.39 6.38
C GLY A 254 -10.26 -27.87 7.52
N ASN A 255 -9.69 -27.67 8.70
CA ASN A 255 -10.38 -27.15 9.88
C ASN A 255 -10.50 -25.62 9.90
N PHE A 256 -9.77 -24.92 9.03
CA PHE A 256 -9.79 -23.46 8.99
C PHE A 256 -10.90 -22.94 8.08
N THR A 257 -11.78 -22.09 8.62
CA THR A 257 -12.82 -21.40 7.84
C THR A 257 -12.31 -20.00 7.47
N ALA A 258 -11.97 -19.79 6.21
CA ALA A 258 -11.44 -18.53 5.71
C ALA A 258 -12.55 -17.52 5.39
N VAL A 259 -13.72 -18.01 4.95
CA VAL A 259 -14.94 -17.21 4.69
C VAL A 259 -16.11 -17.99 5.28
N ASP A 260 -16.89 -17.34 6.12
CA ASP A 260 -17.94 -17.97 6.91
C ASP A 260 -19.31 -17.32 6.67
N HIS A 261 -20.16 -17.98 5.88
CA HIS A 261 -21.58 -17.66 5.61
C HIS A 261 -21.82 -16.17 5.24
N ILE A 262 -20.99 -15.58 4.37
CA ILE A 262 -21.20 -14.19 3.95
C ILE A 262 -22.37 -14.08 2.96
N SER A 263 -23.19 -13.02 3.11
CA SER A 263 -24.33 -12.72 2.22
C SER A 263 -24.38 -11.24 1.92
N PHE A 264 -24.46 -10.88 0.64
CA PHE A 264 -24.60 -9.49 0.16
C PHE A 264 -25.00 -9.45 -1.30
N LYS A 265 -25.40 -8.25 -1.76
CA LYS A 265 -25.76 -8.00 -3.16
C LYS A 265 -25.10 -6.72 -3.64
N VAL A 266 -24.68 -6.68 -4.93
CA VAL A 266 -24.10 -5.51 -5.58
C VAL A 266 -24.92 -5.14 -6.80
N ARG A 267 -25.27 -3.85 -6.93
CA ARG A 267 -26.09 -3.32 -8.04
C ARG A 267 -25.23 -3.06 -9.27
N GLN A 268 -25.87 -3.02 -10.43
CA GLN A 268 -25.18 -2.67 -11.67
C GLN A 268 -24.67 -1.22 -11.64
N GLY A 269 -23.39 -1.00 -12.00
CA GLY A 269 -22.72 0.30 -12.03
C GLY A 269 -22.34 0.82 -10.64
N GLU A 270 -22.52 0.02 -9.58
CA GLU A 270 -22.12 0.36 -8.22
C GLU A 270 -20.61 0.20 -8.02
N ILE A 271 -20.01 1.10 -7.26
CA ILE A 271 -18.64 0.92 -6.72
C ILE A 271 -18.80 0.34 -5.32
N PHE A 272 -18.51 -0.95 -5.19
CA PHE A 272 -18.65 -1.69 -3.95
C PHE A 272 -17.30 -1.98 -3.31
N GLY A 273 -17.07 -1.42 -2.11
CA GLY A 273 -15.87 -1.62 -1.31
C GLY A 273 -15.95 -2.87 -0.43
N PHE A 274 -14.94 -3.74 -0.48
CA PHE A 274 -14.84 -4.92 0.35
C PHE A 274 -13.63 -4.79 1.27
N LEU A 275 -13.84 -4.23 2.47
CA LEU A 275 -12.81 -3.79 3.40
C LEU A 275 -12.51 -4.84 4.46
N GLY A 276 -11.32 -4.76 5.05
CA GLY A 276 -10.91 -5.63 6.16
C GLY A 276 -9.40 -5.72 6.32
N ALA A 277 -8.95 -6.19 7.47
CA ALA A 277 -7.54 -6.44 7.74
C ALA A 277 -6.94 -7.51 6.81
N ASN A 278 -5.62 -7.57 6.76
CA ASN A 278 -4.92 -8.66 6.09
C ASN A 278 -5.26 -9.99 6.77
N GLY A 279 -5.62 -11.00 5.96
CA GLY A 279 -6.05 -12.30 6.48
C GLY A 279 -7.53 -12.38 6.87
N ALA A 280 -8.33 -11.31 6.75
CA ALA A 280 -9.78 -11.34 7.03
C ALA A 280 -10.61 -12.21 6.07
N GLY A 281 -10.02 -12.69 4.96
CA GLY A 281 -10.72 -13.54 3.99
C GLY A 281 -11.09 -12.85 2.67
N LYS A 282 -10.79 -11.55 2.50
CA LYS A 282 -11.15 -10.74 1.31
C LYS A 282 -10.76 -11.38 -0.02
N THR A 283 -9.46 -11.67 -0.20
CA THR A 283 -8.94 -12.30 -1.42
C THR A 283 -9.55 -13.69 -1.65
N THR A 284 -9.83 -14.44 -0.58
CA THR A 284 -10.51 -15.76 -0.69
C THR A 284 -11.94 -15.59 -1.20
N ALA A 285 -12.70 -14.63 -0.66
CA ALA A 285 -14.05 -14.32 -1.13
C ALA A 285 -14.02 -13.89 -2.60
N MET A 286 -13.15 -12.95 -2.96
CA MET A 286 -12.98 -12.49 -4.33
C MET A 286 -12.64 -13.64 -5.30
N ARG A 287 -11.72 -14.56 -4.92
CA ARG A 287 -11.39 -15.73 -5.75
C ARG A 287 -12.56 -16.69 -5.96
N MET A 288 -13.50 -16.77 -5.02
CA MET A 288 -14.74 -17.51 -5.23
C MET A 288 -15.66 -16.81 -6.21
N LEU A 289 -15.85 -15.48 -6.06
CA LEU A 289 -16.71 -14.68 -6.93
C LEU A 289 -16.20 -14.62 -8.38
N THR A 290 -14.90 -14.65 -8.58
CA THR A 290 -14.27 -14.66 -9.92
C THR A 290 -14.18 -16.05 -10.54
N GLY A 291 -14.72 -17.10 -9.89
CA GLY A 291 -14.64 -18.47 -10.38
C GLY A 291 -13.25 -19.11 -10.33
N LEU A 292 -12.29 -18.48 -9.63
CA LEU A 292 -10.92 -19.01 -9.44
C LEU A 292 -10.82 -20.03 -8.31
N SER A 293 -11.78 -20.03 -7.39
CA SER A 293 -11.85 -20.99 -6.28
C SER A 293 -13.28 -21.44 -6.05
N ARG A 294 -13.51 -22.76 -5.99
CA ARG A 294 -14.85 -23.29 -5.74
C ARG A 294 -15.25 -23.08 -4.28
N PRO A 295 -16.45 -22.55 -3.98
CA PRO A 295 -17.01 -22.50 -2.63
C PRO A 295 -17.12 -23.89 -1.99
N THR A 296 -17.06 -23.96 -0.65
CA THR A 296 -17.36 -25.19 0.10
C THR A 296 -18.81 -25.21 0.58
N GLY A 297 -19.50 -24.08 0.59
CA GLY A 297 -20.93 -23.93 0.94
C GLY A 297 -21.49 -22.61 0.46
N GLY A 298 -22.81 -22.47 0.51
CA GLY A 298 -23.53 -21.30 0.03
C GLY A 298 -23.62 -21.21 -1.49
N LYS A 299 -24.13 -20.09 -1.98
CA LYS A 299 -24.30 -19.79 -3.41
C LYS A 299 -23.80 -18.40 -3.74
N ALA A 300 -23.28 -18.22 -4.95
CA ALA A 300 -22.99 -16.89 -5.49
C ALA A 300 -23.27 -16.88 -6.99
N CYS A 301 -23.92 -15.81 -7.45
CA CYS A 301 -24.18 -15.50 -8.84
C CYS A 301 -23.47 -14.21 -9.23
N VAL A 302 -22.69 -14.24 -10.31
CA VAL A 302 -21.91 -13.11 -10.83
C VAL A 302 -22.21 -12.94 -12.31
N ALA A 303 -22.60 -11.76 -12.73
CA ALA A 303 -23.05 -11.44 -14.11
C ALA A 303 -24.16 -12.37 -14.63
N GLY A 304 -24.98 -12.95 -13.75
CA GLY A 304 -26.06 -13.89 -14.08
C GLY A 304 -25.61 -15.35 -14.13
N PHE A 305 -24.37 -15.69 -13.73
CA PHE A 305 -23.83 -17.04 -13.77
C PHE A 305 -23.43 -17.51 -12.36
N ASP A 306 -23.81 -18.74 -12.02
CA ASP A 306 -23.40 -19.37 -10.77
C ASP A 306 -21.90 -19.71 -10.78
N VAL A 307 -21.16 -19.23 -9.77
CA VAL A 307 -19.71 -19.34 -9.70
C VAL A 307 -19.18 -20.77 -9.51
N ALA A 308 -20.00 -21.68 -8.98
CA ALA A 308 -19.61 -23.06 -8.72
C ALA A 308 -19.82 -23.98 -9.93
N THR A 309 -20.87 -23.71 -10.72
CA THR A 309 -21.29 -24.55 -11.85
C THR A 309 -20.90 -23.98 -13.21
N ARG A 310 -20.76 -22.66 -13.34
CA ARG A 310 -20.45 -21.95 -14.60
C ARG A 310 -19.28 -20.97 -14.49
N PRO A 311 -18.13 -21.36 -13.92
CA PRO A 311 -17.01 -20.46 -13.67
C PRO A 311 -16.41 -19.85 -14.97
N GLU A 312 -16.43 -20.56 -16.09
CA GLU A 312 -15.88 -20.05 -17.36
C GLU A 312 -16.73 -18.92 -17.94
N GLU A 313 -18.05 -18.97 -17.78
CA GLU A 313 -18.92 -17.88 -18.19
C GLU A 313 -18.75 -16.66 -17.29
N VAL A 314 -18.53 -16.88 -15.98
CA VAL A 314 -18.17 -15.79 -15.06
C VAL A 314 -16.92 -15.09 -15.56
N LYS A 315 -15.82 -15.83 -15.81
CA LYS A 315 -14.53 -15.29 -16.26
C LYS A 315 -14.63 -14.48 -17.56
N LYS A 316 -15.48 -14.88 -18.50
CA LYS A 316 -15.71 -14.14 -19.75
C LYS A 316 -16.41 -12.79 -19.58
N ASN A 317 -17.18 -12.64 -18.51
CA ASN A 317 -18.00 -11.45 -18.26
C ASN A 317 -17.42 -10.51 -17.21
N ILE A 318 -16.23 -10.82 -16.67
CA ILE A 318 -15.57 -10.00 -15.65
C ILE A 318 -14.18 -9.53 -16.11
N GLY A 319 -13.77 -8.38 -15.61
CA GLY A 319 -12.37 -7.98 -15.55
C GLY A 319 -11.76 -8.35 -14.20
N TYR A 320 -10.48 -8.64 -14.14
CA TYR A 320 -9.80 -8.96 -12.88
C TYR A 320 -8.41 -8.36 -12.83
N MET A 321 -8.15 -7.58 -11.80
CA MET A 321 -6.83 -7.07 -11.45
C MET A 321 -6.41 -7.63 -10.11
N SER A 322 -5.40 -8.51 -10.10
CA SER A 322 -4.90 -9.13 -8.88
C SER A 322 -3.93 -8.22 -8.11
N GLN A 323 -3.80 -8.46 -6.80
CA GLN A 323 -2.86 -7.75 -5.93
C GLN A 323 -1.40 -7.86 -6.40
N LYS A 324 -1.00 -9.03 -6.90
CA LYS A 324 0.29 -9.18 -7.59
C LYS A 324 0.12 -8.69 -9.02
N PHE A 325 1.12 -8.01 -9.49
CA PHE A 325 1.13 -7.42 -10.82
C PHE A 325 0.69 -8.43 -11.89
N SER A 326 -0.40 -8.13 -12.62
CA SER A 326 -1.03 -9.07 -13.56
C SER A 326 -0.51 -8.94 -15.00
N LEU A 327 0.32 -7.92 -15.30
CA LEU A 327 0.92 -7.74 -16.60
C LEU A 327 2.28 -8.46 -16.69
N TYR A 328 2.65 -8.84 -17.90
CA TYR A 328 3.96 -9.46 -18.16
C TYR A 328 5.03 -8.38 -18.22
N GLU A 329 5.93 -8.38 -17.24
CA GLU A 329 6.95 -7.35 -17.07
C GLU A 329 7.99 -7.31 -18.20
N ASP A 330 8.24 -8.44 -18.88
CA ASP A 330 9.18 -8.57 -19.99
C ASP A 330 8.56 -8.28 -21.36
N LEU A 331 7.27 -7.97 -21.42
CA LEU A 331 6.59 -7.49 -22.60
C LEU A 331 6.51 -5.97 -22.60
N LYS A 332 6.45 -5.38 -23.81
CA LYS A 332 6.17 -3.96 -24.02
C LYS A 332 4.72 -3.63 -23.63
N VAL A 333 4.43 -2.35 -23.49
CA VAL A 333 3.09 -1.85 -23.16
C VAL A 333 2.06 -2.36 -24.19
N TRP A 334 2.29 -2.13 -25.50
CA TRP A 334 1.37 -2.55 -26.55
C TRP A 334 1.25 -4.08 -26.66
N GLU A 335 2.33 -4.82 -26.42
CA GLU A 335 2.31 -6.29 -26.43
C GLU A 335 1.43 -6.87 -25.32
N ASN A 336 1.48 -6.27 -24.11
CA ASN A 336 0.57 -6.63 -23.04
C ASN A 336 -0.89 -6.37 -23.42
N ILE A 337 -1.21 -5.18 -23.96
CA ILE A 337 -2.58 -4.85 -24.38
C ILE A 337 -3.08 -5.85 -25.42
N ARG A 338 -2.28 -6.13 -26.46
CA ARG A 338 -2.62 -7.08 -27.53
C ARG A 338 -2.82 -8.51 -27.00
N LEU A 339 -1.95 -8.96 -26.09
CA LEU A 339 -2.05 -10.29 -25.47
C LEU A 339 -3.38 -10.44 -24.73
N PHE A 340 -3.72 -9.49 -23.84
CA PHE A 340 -4.97 -9.55 -23.11
C PHE A 340 -6.20 -9.35 -24.00
N ALA A 341 -6.13 -8.49 -25.00
CA ALA A 341 -7.17 -8.36 -26.00
C ALA A 341 -7.47 -9.71 -26.70
N GLY A 342 -6.43 -10.46 -27.06
CA GLY A 342 -6.55 -11.81 -27.61
C GLY A 342 -7.16 -12.81 -26.63
N ILE A 343 -6.74 -12.77 -25.35
CA ILE A 343 -7.31 -13.63 -24.28
C ILE A 343 -8.81 -13.35 -24.10
N TYR A 344 -9.23 -12.08 -24.17
CA TYR A 344 -10.63 -11.68 -24.07
C TYR A 344 -11.43 -11.84 -25.38
N GLY A 345 -10.79 -12.33 -26.46
CA GLY A 345 -11.44 -12.62 -27.73
C GLY A 345 -11.85 -11.37 -28.55
N ILE A 346 -11.14 -10.25 -28.36
CA ILE A 346 -11.36 -9.04 -29.17
C ILE A 346 -10.90 -9.29 -30.60
N PRO A 347 -11.72 -8.95 -31.63
CA PRO A 347 -11.33 -9.10 -33.02
C PRO A 347 -10.04 -8.32 -33.35
N GLU A 348 -9.12 -8.93 -34.09
CA GLU A 348 -7.80 -8.34 -34.41
C GLU A 348 -7.92 -6.94 -35.02
N ALA A 349 -8.93 -6.72 -35.87
CA ALA A 349 -9.19 -5.40 -36.49
C ALA A 349 -9.55 -4.28 -35.51
N GLU A 350 -10.03 -4.62 -34.30
CA GLU A 350 -10.41 -3.66 -33.26
C GLU A 350 -9.29 -3.39 -32.27
N ILE A 351 -8.26 -4.24 -32.20
CA ILE A 351 -7.21 -4.16 -31.18
C ILE A 351 -6.39 -2.87 -31.36
N ALA A 352 -5.90 -2.58 -32.59
CA ALA A 352 -5.06 -1.41 -32.82
C ALA A 352 -5.77 -0.07 -32.49
N PRO A 353 -6.97 0.23 -33.04
CA PRO A 353 -7.65 1.49 -32.76
C PRO A 353 -8.02 1.65 -31.28
N ARG A 354 -8.43 0.57 -30.61
CA ARG A 354 -8.72 0.62 -29.15
C ARG A 354 -7.44 0.78 -28.32
N THR A 355 -6.32 0.25 -28.78
CA THR A 355 -5.01 0.41 -28.14
C THR A 355 -4.57 1.87 -28.21
N ASP A 356 -4.67 2.51 -29.37
CA ASP A 356 -4.31 3.91 -29.56
C ASP A 356 -5.17 4.84 -28.67
N GLU A 357 -6.48 4.60 -28.61
CA GLU A 357 -7.39 5.33 -27.72
C GLU A 357 -7.00 5.15 -26.26
N LEU A 358 -6.66 3.93 -25.85
CA LEU A 358 -6.26 3.62 -24.48
C LEU A 358 -4.97 4.34 -24.10
N LEU A 359 -3.95 4.27 -24.98
CA LEU A 359 -2.65 4.90 -24.76
C LEU A 359 -2.79 6.42 -24.64
N LEU A 360 -3.57 7.04 -25.52
CA LEU A 360 -3.87 8.47 -25.50
C LEU A 360 -4.53 8.87 -24.17
N ARG A 361 -5.53 8.11 -23.73
CA ARG A 361 -6.24 8.37 -22.46
C ARG A 361 -5.34 8.25 -21.24
N LEU A 362 -4.37 7.34 -21.27
CA LEU A 362 -3.41 7.14 -20.17
C LEU A 362 -2.20 8.08 -20.25
N GLY A 363 -1.99 8.78 -21.37
CA GLY A 363 -0.77 9.56 -21.65
C GLY A 363 0.46 8.67 -21.83
N LEU A 364 0.29 7.47 -22.38
CA LEU A 364 1.33 6.45 -22.57
C LEU A 364 1.75 6.26 -24.04
N GLU A 365 1.43 7.21 -24.92
CA GLU A 365 1.74 7.09 -26.34
C GLU A 365 3.25 6.97 -26.58
N ARG A 366 4.06 7.70 -25.82
CA ARG A 366 5.52 7.70 -25.93
C ARG A 366 6.15 6.42 -25.34
N GLU A 367 5.46 5.80 -24.40
CA GLU A 367 5.88 4.60 -23.69
C GLU A 367 5.36 3.30 -24.32
N CYS A 368 4.68 3.38 -25.45
CA CYS A 368 4.08 2.24 -26.15
C CYS A 368 5.08 1.09 -26.34
N ASP A 369 6.31 1.40 -26.73
CA ASP A 369 7.40 0.45 -26.95
C ASP A 369 8.26 0.17 -25.70
N THR A 370 7.93 0.75 -24.56
CA THR A 370 8.68 0.55 -23.31
C THR A 370 8.29 -0.76 -22.66
N LEU A 371 9.28 -1.49 -22.11
CA LEU A 371 9.02 -2.71 -21.32
C LEU A 371 8.26 -2.32 -20.04
N VAL A 372 7.23 -3.10 -19.70
CA VAL A 372 6.38 -2.82 -18.55
C VAL A 372 7.19 -2.78 -17.25
N LYS A 373 8.23 -3.60 -17.07
CA LYS A 373 9.11 -3.54 -15.89
C LYS A 373 9.76 -2.18 -15.65
N SER A 374 9.96 -1.39 -16.71
CA SER A 374 10.61 -0.08 -16.64
C SER A 374 9.65 1.07 -16.29
N LEU A 375 8.34 0.83 -16.32
CA LEU A 375 7.34 1.83 -15.95
C LEU A 375 7.31 2.06 -14.43
N PRO A 376 7.06 3.29 -13.98
CA PRO A 376 6.71 3.57 -12.58
C PRO A 376 5.49 2.76 -12.12
N LEU A 377 5.41 2.45 -10.83
CA LEU A 377 4.36 1.58 -10.27
C LEU A 377 2.95 2.10 -10.58
N GLY A 378 2.70 3.40 -10.41
CA GLY A 378 1.40 4.00 -10.69
C GLY A 378 0.95 3.86 -12.15
N TRP A 379 1.89 3.95 -13.11
CA TRP A 379 1.58 3.72 -14.52
C TRP A 379 1.30 2.25 -14.82
N LYS A 380 2.04 1.36 -14.17
CA LYS A 380 1.76 -0.09 -14.25
C LYS A 380 0.36 -0.40 -13.78
N GLN A 381 -0.08 0.20 -12.65
CA GLN A 381 -1.42 -0.04 -12.10
C GLN A 381 -2.52 0.51 -13.00
N LYS A 382 -2.37 1.75 -13.52
CA LYS A 382 -3.31 2.33 -14.49
C LYS A 382 -3.44 1.47 -15.74
N LEU A 383 -2.31 0.98 -16.27
CA LEU A 383 -2.30 0.09 -17.42
C LEU A 383 -2.99 -1.24 -17.09
N ALA A 384 -2.69 -1.87 -15.95
CA ALA A 384 -3.31 -3.12 -15.53
C ALA A 384 -4.82 -3.02 -15.36
N PHE A 385 -5.30 -1.93 -14.72
CA PHE A 385 -6.72 -1.64 -14.62
C PHE A 385 -7.36 -1.48 -16.01
N SER A 386 -6.78 -0.65 -16.87
CA SER A 386 -7.33 -0.37 -18.19
C SER A 386 -7.37 -1.61 -19.09
N VAL A 387 -6.36 -2.48 -18.97
CA VAL A 387 -6.33 -3.78 -19.65
C VAL A 387 -7.42 -4.70 -19.09
N SER A 388 -7.67 -4.70 -17.79
CA SER A 388 -8.71 -5.54 -17.17
C SER A 388 -10.14 -5.18 -17.61
N ILE A 389 -10.36 -3.95 -18.07
CA ILE A 389 -11.67 -3.49 -18.59
C ILE A 389 -11.70 -3.31 -20.12
N PHE A 390 -10.64 -3.70 -20.84
CA PHE A 390 -10.48 -3.46 -22.27
C PHE A 390 -11.57 -4.12 -23.13
N HIS A 391 -12.09 -5.26 -22.67
CA HIS A 391 -13.21 -5.98 -23.30
C HIS A 391 -14.60 -5.52 -22.84
N GLN A 392 -14.67 -4.42 -22.06
CA GLN A 392 -15.92 -3.83 -21.54
C GLN A 392 -16.77 -4.83 -20.74
N PRO A 393 -16.23 -5.41 -19.66
CA PRO A 393 -16.93 -6.37 -18.82
C PRO A 393 -18.09 -5.71 -18.07
N LYS A 394 -19.09 -6.51 -17.63
CA LYS A 394 -20.14 -6.01 -16.75
C LYS A 394 -19.63 -5.65 -15.36
N ILE A 395 -18.60 -6.35 -14.89
CA ILE A 395 -18.02 -6.21 -13.56
C ILE A 395 -16.51 -6.26 -13.66
N VAL A 396 -15.81 -5.41 -12.92
CA VAL A 396 -14.37 -5.51 -12.69
C VAL A 396 -14.09 -5.75 -11.22
N PHE A 397 -13.25 -6.73 -10.93
CA PHE A 397 -12.74 -7.05 -9.60
C PHE A 397 -11.31 -6.51 -9.45
N LEU A 398 -11.08 -5.72 -8.42
CA LEU A 398 -9.81 -5.06 -8.13
C LEU A 398 -9.31 -5.49 -6.73
N ASP A 399 -8.22 -6.26 -6.70
CA ASP A 399 -7.65 -6.76 -5.43
C ASP A 399 -6.51 -5.85 -4.96
N GLU A 400 -6.81 -4.98 -3.99
CA GLU A 400 -5.89 -3.97 -3.43
C GLU A 400 -5.16 -3.14 -4.51
N PRO A 401 -5.89 -2.51 -5.46
CA PRO A 401 -5.31 -1.97 -6.69
C PRO A 401 -4.37 -0.78 -6.47
N THR A 402 -4.48 -0.09 -5.34
CA THR A 402 -3.73 1.12 -5.00
C THR A 402 -2.63 0.87 -3.97
N GLY A 403 -2.35 -0.40 -3.68
CA GLY A 403 -1.30 -0.78 -2.74
C GLY A 403 0.08 -0.27 -3.18
N GLY A 404 0.75 0.51 -2.31
CA GLY A 404 2.11 0.99 -2.54
C GLY A 404 2.24 2.19 -3.47
N VAL A 405 1.15 2.86 -3.84
CA VAL A 405 1.21 4.13 -4.59
C VAL A 405 0.96 5.34 -3.71
N ASP A 406 1.53 6.46 -4.12
CA ASP A 406 1.36 7.74 -3.46
C ASP A 406 -0.07 8.31 -3.57
N PRO A 407 -0.47 9.28 -2.73
CA PRO A 407 -1.83 9.82 -2.72
C PRO A 407 -2.29 10.43 -4.05
N ALA A 408 -1.40 11.10 -4.78
CA ALA A 408 -1.75 11.73 -6.06
C ALA A 408 -2.03 10.67 -7.13
N THR A 409 -1.17 9.65 -7.22
CA THR A 409 -1.37 8.49 -8.12
C THR A 409 -2.61 7.69 -7.74
N ARG A 410 -2.86 7.49 -6.44
CA ARG A 410 -4.08 6.84 -5.93
C ARG A 410 -5.33 7.56 -6.40
N ARG A 411 -5.38 8.88 -6.28
CA ARG A 411 -6.49 9.68 -6.77
C ARG A 411 -6.73 9.50 -8.26
N GLN A 412 -5.69 9.62 -9.09
CA GLN A 412 -5.82 9.43 -10.53
C GLN A 412 -6.33 8.03 -10.88
N PHE A 413 -6.00 7.03 -10.06
CA PHE A 413 -6.53 5.67 -10.20
C PHE A 413 -8.03 5.63 -9.87
N TRP A 414 -8.48 6.31 -8.81
CA TRP A 414 -9.90 6.41 -8.45
C TRP A 414 -10.70 7.19 -9.50
N GLU A 415 -10.10 8.19 -10.16
CA GLU A 415 -10.72 8.86 -11.33
C GLU A 415 -11.00 7.88 -12.48
N LEU A 416 -10.08 6.95 -12.75
CA LEU A 416 -10.32 5.88 -13.74
C LEU A 416 -11.42 4.92 -13.31
N ILE A 417 -11.52 4.59 -12.02
CA ILE A 417 -12.61 3.76 -11.46
C ILE A 417 -13.96 4.46 -11.68
N TYR A 418 -14.06 5.74 -11.35
CA TYR A 418 -15.30 6.52 -11.55
C TYR A 418 -15.69 6.59 -13.02
N GLN A 419 -14.75 6.86 -13.92
CA GLN A 419 -15.01 6.84 -15.36
C GLN A 419 -15.51 5.47 -15.86
N ALA A 420 -15.05 4.37 -15.27
CA ALA A 420 -15.54 3.04 -15.60
C ALA A 420 -16.96 2.81 -15.08
N ALA A 421 -17.25 3.23 -13.84
CA ALA A 421 -18.57 3.15 -13.24
C ALA A 421 -19.61 4.01 -13.98
N ASP A 422 -19.25 5.23 -14.40
CA ASP A 422 -20.09 6.12 -15.20
C ASP A 422 -20.46 5.51 -16.58
N ARG A 423 -19.58 4.63 -17.10
CA ARG A 423 -19.85 3.82 -18.31
C ARG A 423 -20.73 2.59 -18.06
N GLY A 424 -21.15 2.37 -16.80
CA GLY A 424 -22.00 1.26 -16.38
C GLY A 424 -21.27 -0.01 -15.99
N ILE A 425 -19.94 0.00 -15.86
CA ILE A 425 -19.15 -1.12 -15.33
C ILE A 425 -19.30 -1.12 -13.82
N THR A 426 -19.73 -2.23 -13.24
CA THR A 426 -19.74 -2.41 -11.78
C THR A 426 -18.33 -2.65 -11.27
N VAL A 427 -17.93 -1.97 -10.20
CA VAL A 427 -16.58 -2.10 -9.64
C VAL A 427 -16.66 -2.75 -8.27
N PHE A 428 -16.00 -3.89 -8.11
CA PHE A 428 -15.80 -4.55 -6.83
C PHE A 428 -14.35 -4.39 -6.41
N VAL A 429 -14.07 -3.59 -5.39
CA VAL A 429 -12.71 -3.27 -4.96
C VAL A 429 -12.45 -3.78 -3.56
N THR A 430 -11.36 -4.55 -3.36
CA THR A 430 -10.86 -4.84 -2.02
C THR A 430 -9.80 -3.82 -1.65
N THR A 431 -9.83 -3.37 -0.41
CA THR A 431 -8.79 -2.51 0.14
C THR A 431 -8.64 -2.72 1.65
N HIS A 432 -7.47 -2.39 2.16
CA HIS A 432 -7.20 -2.26 3.59
C HIS A 432 -6.99 -0.78 3.98
N PHE A 433 -7.13 0.15 3.04
CA PHE A 433 -7.10 1.58 3.27
C PHE A 433 -8.50 2.10 3.59
N MET A 434 -8.71 2.55 4.81
CA MET A 434 -10.05 2.98 5.26
C MET A 434 -10.46 4.33 4.65
N ASP A 435 -9.52 5.17 4.24
CA ASP A 435 -9.77 6.39 3.48
C ASP A 435 -10.37 6.11 2.09
N GLU A 436 -10.04 4.97 1.48
CA GLU A 436 -10.64 4.56 0.20
C GLU A 436 -12.11 4.15 0.30
N ALA A 437 -12.57 3.81 1.50
CA ALA A 437 -13.97 3.54 1.76
C ALA A 437 -14.87 4.72 1.38
N GLU A 438 -14.39 5.96 1.57
CA GLU A 438 -15.14 7.18 1.25
C GLU A 438 -15.36 7.38 -0.26
N TYR A 439 -14.64 6.64 -1.10
CA TYR A 439 -14.80 6.67 -2.56
C TYR A 439 -15.81 5.64 -3.09
N CYS A 440 -16.33 4.76 -2.24
CA CYS A 440 -17.27 3.71 -2.61
C CYS A 440 -18.71 4.14 -2.35
N ASP A 441 -19.65 3.64 -3.16
CA ASP A 441 -21.08 3.87 -2.92
C ASP A 441 -21.58 3.13 -1.69
N ARG A 442 -21.20 1.86 -1.56
CA ARG A 442 -21.41 1.05 -0.37
C ARG A 442 -20.17 0.23 -0.06
N ILE A 443 -20.03 -0.11 1.20
CA ILE A 443 -18.91 -0.88 1.69
C ILE A 443 -19.37 -2.03 2.59
N SER A 444 -18.61 -3.10 2.54
CA SER A 444 -18.71 -4.23 3.46
C SER A 444 -17.42 -4.33 4.25
N ILE A 445 -17.51 -4.44 5.57
CA ILE A 445 -16.37 -4.60 6.47
C ILE A 445 -16.30 -6.06 6.91
N MET A 446 -15.23 -6.73 6.50
CA MET A 446 -14.96 -8.13 6.81
C MET A 446 -13.95 -8.26 7.95
N VAL A 447 -14.33 -9.02 8.99
CA VAL A 447 -13.46 -9.34 10.13
C VAL A 447 -13.60 -10.84 10.41
N ASP A 448 -12.48 -11.55 10.51
CA ASP A 448 -12.40 -12.98 10.83
C ASP A 448 -13.33 -13.89 9.96
N GLY A 449 -13.38 -13.61 8.66
CA GLY A 449 -14.13 -14.40 7.71
C GLY A 449 -15.62 -14.07 7.59
N VAL A 450 -16.15 -13.14 8.39
CA VAL A 450 -17.57 -12.72 8.37
C VAL A 450 -17.73 -11.23 8.06
N ILE A 451 -18.84 -10.87 7.42
CA ILE A 451 -19.22 -9.46 7.23
C ILE A 451 -19.81 -8.95 8.54
N ARG A 452 -19.21 -7.92 9.12
CA ARG A 452 -19.65 -7.29 10.38
C ARG A 452 -20.48 -6.03 10.15
N ALA A 453 -20.28 -5.34 9.04
CA ALA A 453 -21.06 -4.15 8.68
C ALA A 453 -21.16 -4.05 7.16
N LEU A 454 -22.28 -3.53 6.66
CA LEU A 454 -22.53 -3.32 5.24
C LEU A 454 -23.55 -2.18 5.05
N ASP A 455 -23.09 -1.01 4.63
CA ASP A 455 -23.92 0.14 4.22
C ASP A 455 -23.06 1.19 3.49
N THR A 456 -23.58 2.40 3.27
CA THR A 456 -22.81 3.54 2.80
C THR A 456 -21.81 4.01 3.87
N PRO A 457 -20.67 4.58 3.49
CA PRO A 457 -19.70 5.10 4.45
C PRO A 457 -20.32 6.06 5.47
N GLU A 458 -21.19 6.96 5.03
CA GLU A 458 -21.86 7.95 5.88
C GLU A 458 -22.74 7.30 6.93
N ARG A 459 -23.56 6.29 6.54
CA ARG A 459 -24.44 5.57 7.48
C ARG A 459 -23.65 4.79 8.51
N LEU A 460 -22.56 4.13 8.09
CA LEU A 460 -21.70 3.40 9.03
C LEU A 460 -21.03 4.34 10.04
N LYS A 461 -20.52 5.48 9.60
CA LYS A 461 -20.00 6.50 10.54
C LYS A 461 -21.05 6.95 11.55
N GLN A 462 -22.30 7.16 11.11
CA GLN A 462 -23.41 7.54 12.00
C GLN A 462 -23.78 6.42 12.98
N GLU A 463 -23.90 5.19 12.50
CA GLU A 463 -24.26 4.00 13.32
C GLU A 463 -23.27 3.75 14.44
N PHE A 464 -21.96 3.88 14.14
CA PHE A 464 -20.88 3.65 15.10
C PHE A 464 -20.46 4.91 15.87
N GLY A 465 -21.08 6.07 15.62
CA GLY A 465 -20.71 7.34 16.26
C GLY A 465 -19.26 7.76 15.98
N ALA A 466 -18.74 7.42 14.81
CA ALA A 466 -17.36 7.57 14.42
C ALA A 466 -17.15 8.78 13.50
N ALA A 467 -16.01 9.45 13.61
CA ALA A 467 -15.66 10.57 12.73
C ALA A 467 -15.09 10.07 11.38
N THR A 468 -14.40 8.94 11.39
CA THR A 468 -13.72 8.36 10.21
C THR A 468 -14.05 6.90 10.04
N MET A 469 -13.85 6.37 8.82
CA MET A 469 -14.00 4.93 8.56
C MET A 469 -12.93 4.09 9.28
N ASP A 470 -11.78 4.67 9.59
CA ASP A 470 -10.75 3.99 10.41
C ASP A 470 -11.25 3.74 11.84
N ASP A 471 -11.98 4.71 12.44
CA ASP A 471 -12.59 4.54 13.76
C ASP A 471 -13.67 3.44 13.75
N VAL A 472 -14.52 3.39 12.72
CA VAL A 472 -15.51 2.32 12.53
C VAL A 472 -14.82 0.96 12.49
N PHE A 473 -13.79 0.83 11.67
CA PHE A 473 -13.05 -0.41 11.53
C PHE A 473 -12.38 -0.84 12.84
N GLN A 474 -11.75 0.10 13.57
CA GLN A 474 -11.13 -0.19 14.86
C GLN A 474 -12.14 -0.70 15.90
N GLN A 475 -13.35 -0.12 15.96
CA GLN A 475 -14.40 -0.60 16.85
C GLN A 475 -14.80 -2.03 16.54
N LEU A 476 -15.01 -2.34 15.24
CA LEU A 476 -15.38 -3.69 14.78
C LEU A 476 -14.25 -4.71 15.01
N ALA A 477 -13.00 -4.33 14.75
CA ALA A 477 -11.84 -5.21 14.94
C ALA A 477 -11.59 -5.56 16.41
N ARG A 478 -11.84 -4.63 17.34
CA ARG A 478 -11.72 -4.87 18.81
C ARG A 478 -12.80 -5.83 19.34
N GLN A 479 -13.97 -5.86 18.74
CA GLN A 479 -15.06 -6.77 19.14
C GLN A 479 -14.85 -8.20 18.65
N ALA A 480 -13.96 -8.39 17.68
CA ALA A 480 -13.63 -9.70 17.14
C ALA A 480 -12.58 -10.38 18.03
N VAL A 481 -13.04 -11.17 18.99
CA VAL A 481 -12.16 -12.10 19.74
C VAL A 481 -11.88 -13.28 18.82
N ARG A 482 -10.70 -13.35 18.22
CA ARG A 482 -10.19 -14.61 17.68
C ARG A 482 -9.91 -15.51 18.87
N THR A 483 -10.69 -16.57 19.04
CA THR A 483 -10.23 -17.74 19.77
C THR A 483 -9.03 -18.29 18.98
N ALA A 484 -7.84 -18.04 19.50
CA ALA A 484 -6.63 -18.70 19.01
C ALA A 484 -6.75 -20.19 19.41
N ASP A 485 -6.98 -21.07 18.44
CA ASP A 485 -6.68 -22.48 18.49
C ASP A 485 -5.29 -22.74 17.92
#